data_f195a8710c3ebf45b45042c00b2e4218
#
_entry.id   f195a8710c3ebf45b45042c00b2e4218
#
_cell.length_a   1.000
_cell.length_b   1.000
_cell.length_c   1.000
_cell.angle_alpha   90.00
_cell.angle_beta   90.00
_cell.angle_gamma   90.00
#
_symmetry.space_group_name_H-M   'P 1'
#
loop_
_entity.id
_entity.type
_entity.pdbx_description
1 polymer ?
#
loop_
_entity_poly.entity_id
_entity_poly.type
_entity_poly.pdbx_seq_one_letter_code
_entity_poly.pdbx_strand_id
1 'polypeptide(L)'
;MPVLPVAPFTCVVVRVHDGDGPLWRASGITVRIAGVQAPDYEDAEPCRRPGARRANYTCDTVAADRSQQIVERLVLRQTLMCRPVGMSYARIVARCTLADGRSLSCAVIATGAAVRWDRYWRRYRMGECR
;
A
#
# COMPACT_ATOMS: atom_id res chain seq x y z
N MET A 1 -22.56 3.14 6.35
CA MET A 1 -21.34 2.40 6.00
C MET A 1 -20.93 2.73 4.58
N PRO A 2 -19.67 3.05 4.34
CA PRO A 2 -19.23 3.24 2.97
C PRO A 2 -19.34 1.93 2.19
N VAL A 3 -19.90 2.00 1.00
CA VAL A 3 -20.01 0.86 0.10
C VAL A 3 -18.70 0.75 -0.69
N LEU A 4 -18.11 -0.46 -0.71
CA LEU A 4 -16.89 -0.70 -1.48
C LEU A 4 -17.18 -0.52 -2.96
N PRO A 5 -16.43 0.32 -3.69
CA PRO A 5 -16.56 0.38 -5.14
C PRO A 5 -16.23 -0.99 -5.74
N VAL A 6 -17.10 -1.54 -6.57
CA VAL A 6 -16.87 -2.85 -7.22
C VAL A 6 -16.14 -2.70 -8.53
N ALA A 7 -16.25 -1.53 -9.17
CA ALA A 7 -15.63 -1.28 -10.46
C ALA A 7 -14.16 -0.86 -10.30
N PRO A 8 -13.30 -1.25 -11.24
CA PRO A 8 -11.95 -0.68 -11.31
C PRO A 8 -11.99 0.84 -11.46
N PHE A 9 -10.97 1.50 -10.95
CA PHE A 9 -10.85 2.95 -11.04
C PHE A 9 -9.41 3.34 -11.35
N THR A 10 -9.24 4.56 -11.88
CA THR A 10 -7.90 5.12 -12.08
C THR A 10 -7.48 5.87 -10.80
N CYS A 11 -6.18 5.79 -10.50
CA CYS A 11 -5.59 6.51 -9.39
C CYS A 11 -4.40 7.30 -9.90
N VAL A 12 -4.55 8.61 -10.00
CA VAL A 12 -3.42 9.51 -10.27
C VAL A 12 -2.83 9.89 -8.92
N VAL A 13 -1.61 9.44 -8.65
CA VAL A 13 -0.98 9.59 -7.34
C VAL A 13 -0.36 10.97 -7.22
N VAL A 14 -0.82 11.75 -6.25
CA VAL A 14 -0.29 13.09 -5.98
C VAL A 14 0.60 13.14 -4.73
N ARG A 15 0.48 12.14 -3.86
CA ARG A 15 1.27 12.04 -2.63
C ARG A 15 1.33 10.60 -2.15
N VAL A 16 2.45 10.21 -1.56
CA VAL A 16 2.67 8.90 -0.95
C VAL A 16 2.96 9.11 0.53
N HIS A 17 2.21 8.42 1.41
CA HIS A 17 2.42 8.52 2.85
C HIS A 17 3.56 7.62 3.32
N ASP A 18 3.52 6.33 2.94
CA ASP A 18 4.60 5.38 3.24
C ASP A 18 4.60 4.25 2.19
N GLY A 19 5.39 3.19 2.42
CA GLY A 19 5.62 2.15 1.43
C GLY A 19 4.47 1.20 1.15
N ASP A 20 3.40 1.20 1.98
CA ASP A 20 2.18 0.44 1.69
C ASP A 20 0.97 1.35 1.49
N GLY A 21 1.20 2.65 1.42
CA GLY A 21 0.16 3.66 1.30
C GLY A 21 -0.12 4.36 2.63
N PRO A 22 -1.17 5.18 2.71
CA PRO A 22 -2.04 5.45 1.60
C PRO A 22 -1.39 6.27 0.49
N LEU A 23 -1.84 5.97 -0.73
CA LEU A 23 -1.57 6.80 -1.89
C LEU A 23 -2.69 7.84 -1.98
N TRP A 24 -2.33 9.11 -2.07
CA TRP A 24 -3.31 10.18 -2.15
C TRP A 24 -3.64 10.46 -3.60
N ARG A 25 -4.93 10.40 -3.91
CA ARG A 25 -5.46 10.79 -5.22
C ARG A 25 -5.83 12.27 -5.22
N ALA A 26 -5.88 12.85 -6.41
CA ALA A 26 -6.32 14.24 -6.58
C ALA A 26 -7.75 14.48 -6.03
N SER A 27 -8.59 13.44 -6.01
CA SER A 27 -9.95 13.51 -5.46
C SER A 27 -10.00 13.51 -3.93
N GLY A 28 -8.86 13.34 -3.24
CA GLY A 28 -8.81 13.24 -1.78
C GLY A 28 -9.05 11.84 -1.23
N ILE A 29 -9.41 10.88 -2.06
CA ILE A 29 -9.58 9.48 -1.65
C ILE A 29 -8.21 8.82 -1.53
N THR A 30 -7.98 8.08 -0.44
CA THR A 30 -6.70 7.40 -0.20
C THR A 30 -6.80 5.91 -0.53
N VAL A 31 -5.71 5.38 -1.07
CA VAL A 31 -5.62 3.98 -1.50
C VAL A 31 -4.47 3.29 -0.77
N ARG A 32 -4.77 2.16 -0.13
CA ARG A 32 -3.77 1.28 0.48
C ARG A 32 -3.42 0.16 -0.51
N ILE A 33 -2.13 -0.07 -0.68
CA ILE A 33 -1.66 -1.13 -1.60
C ILE A 33 -1.99 -2.50 -1.01
N ALA A 34 -2.69 -3.33 -1.77
CA ALA A 34 -3.18 -4.61 -1.29
C ALA A 34 -2.06 -5.63 -1.02
N GLY A 35 -2.20 -6.35 0.07
CA GLY A 35 -1.41 -7.54 0.36
C GLY A 35 0.02 -7.32 0.81
N VAL A 36 0.44 -6.09 1.03
CA VAL A 36 1.82 -5.77 1.43
C VAL A 36 1.86 -4.97 2.73
N GLN A 37 3.00 -5.03 3.40
CA GLN A 37 3.25 -4.27 4.61
C GLN A 37 4.64 -3.65 4.54
N ALA A 38 4.68 -2.32 4.67
CA ALA A 38 5.92 -1.56 4.74
C ALA A 38 6.32 -1.30 6.19
N PRO A 39 7.60 -0.95 6.44
CA PRO A 39 8.00 -0.44 7.75
C PRO A 39 7.19 0.81 8.12
N ASP A 40 6.87 0.93 9.41
CA ASP A 40 6.14 2.06 9.96
C ASP A 40 7.09 3.02 10.65
N TYR A 41 6.71 4.30 10.65
CA TYR A 41 7.42 5.31 11.44
C TYR A 41 7.23 5.01 12.93
N GLU A 42 8.28 5.19 13.72
CA GLU A 42 8.25 4.88 15.15
C GLU A 42 7.21 5.71 15.92
N ASP A 43 6.93 6.92 15.45
CA ASP A 43 5.91 7.80 16.01
C ASP A 43 4.52 7.62 15.40
N ALA A 44 4.36 6.71 14.45
CA ALA A 44 3.07 6.42 13.83
C ALA A 44 2.16 5.64 14.78
N GLU A 45 0.86 5.76 14.58
CA GLU A 45 -0.17 5.15 15.43
C GLU A 45 0.07 3.67 15.72
N PRO A 46 0.34 2.80 14.71
CA PRO A 46 0.56 1.38 15.00
C PRO A 46 1.73 1.15 15.95
N CYS A 47 2.81 1.93 15.80
CA CYS A 47 4.04 1.72 16.58
C CYS A 47 3.99 2.32 17.97
N ARG A 48 3.04 3.19 18.26
CA ARG A 48 2.84 3.75 19.60
C ARG A 48 2.05 2.84 20.53
N ARG A 49 1.39 1.82 19.98
CA ARG A 49 0.58 0.89 20.78
C ARG A 49 1.47 -0.09 21.53
N PRO A 50 1.11 -0.43 22.80
CA PRO A 50 1.80 -1.50 23.50
C PRO A 50 1.74 -2.80 22.70
N GLY A 51 2.85 -3.50 22.59
CA GLY A 51 2.91 -4.77 21.88
C GLY A 51 2.98 -4.67 20.36
N ALA A 52 3.11 -3.48 19.78
CA ALA A 52 3.16 -3.27 18.33
C ALA A 52 4.23 -4.12 17.65
N ARG A 53 5.44 -4.20 18.24
CA ARG A 53 6.53 -4.98 17.68
C ARG A 53 6.27 -6.47 17.69
N ARG A 54 5.43 -6.95 18.62
CA ARG A 54 4.99 -8.37 18.68
C ARG A 54 3.86 -8.66 17.70
N ALA A 55 3.17 -7.63 17.20
CA ALA A 55 2.06 -7.75 16.27
C ALA A 55 2.50 -7.67 14.80
N ASN A 56 3.74 -7.99 14.49
CA ASN A 56 4.31 -8.03 13.15
C ASN A 56 4.49 -6.67 12.48
N TYR A 57 4.51 -5.59 13.27
CA TYR A 57 4.86 -4.27 12.73
C TYR A 57 6.37 -4.08 12.82
N THR A 58 6.96 -3.61 11.74
CA THR A 58 8.36 -3.16 11.73
C THR A 58 8.34 -1.66 12.01
N CYS A 59 8.75 -1.28 13.22
CA CYS A 59 8.76 0.12 13.65
C CYS A 59 10.19 0.65 13.53
N ASP A 60 10.50 1.24 12.38
CA ASP A 60 11.84 1.70 12.02
C ASP A 60 11.69 2.90 11.09
N THR A 61 11.94 4.11 11.62
CA THR A 61 11.76 5.35 10.87
C THR A 61 12.68 5.43 9.65
N VAL A 62 13.93 4.96 9.75
CA VAL A 62 14.87 4.99 8.64
C VAL A 62 14.39 4.08 7.51
N ALA A 63 13.96 2.87 7.86
CA ALA A 63 13.41 1.94 6.87
C ALA A 63 12.11 2.46 6.24
N ALA A 64 11.26 3.11 7.05
CA ALA A 64 10.01 3.70 6.57
C ALA A 64 10.29 4.83 5.57
N ASP A 65 11.24 5.71 5.85
CA ASP A 65 11.64 6.77 4.93
C ASP A 65 12.15 6.21 3.61
N ARG A 66 12.99 5.19 3.66
CA ARG A 66 13.52 4.53 2.45
C ARG A 66 12.39 3.92 1.63
N SER A 67 11.49 3.22 2.30
CA SER A 67 10.33 2.59 1.68
C SER A 67 9.44 3.62 0.99
N GLN A 68 9.14 4.73 1.65
CA GLN A 68 8.36 5.82 1.08
C GLN A 68 9.01 6.37 -0.18
N GLN A 69 10.31 6.62 -0.15
CA GLN A 69 11.04 7.17 -1.29
C GLN A 69 11.02 6.21 -2.49
N ILE A 70 11.15 4.91 -2.24
CA ILE A 70 11.08 3.90 -3.30
C ILE A 70 9.70 3.93 -3.96
N VAL A 71 8.64 3.95 -3.16
CA VAL A 71 7.27 3.96 -3.69
C VAL A 71 6.97 5.26 -4.42
N GLU A 72 7.46 6.40 -3.91
CA GLU A 72 7.33 7.68 -4.62
C GLU A 72 7.91 7.61 -6.03
N ARG A 73 9.09 7.03 -6.19
CA ARG A 73 9.73 6.88 -7.51
C ARG A 73 8.91 5.99 -8.44
N LEU A 74 8.22 4.99 -7.89
CA LEU A 74 7.40 4.08 -8.69
C LEU A 74 6.10 4.72 -9.15
N VAL A 75 5.45 5.51 -8.31
CA VAL A 75 4.04 5.86 -8.52
C VAL A 75 3.73 7.35 -8.56
N LEU A 76 4.59 8.21 -8.02
CA LEU A 76 4.26 9.64 -7.91
C LEU A 76 4.03 10.24 -9.29
N ARG A 77 2.88 10.92 -9.45
CA ARG A 77 2.40 11.51 -10.70
C ARG A 77 2.12 10.48 -11.80
N GLN A 78 2.07 9.19 -11.43
CA GLN A 78 1.70 8.12 -12.37
C GLN A 78 0.20 7.86 -12.27
N THR A 79 -0.35 7.34 -13.36
CA THR A 79 -1.74 6.88 -13.39
C THR A 79 -1.76 5.37 -13.20
N LEU A 80 -2.38 4.93 -12.12
CA LEU A 80 -2.54 3.51 -11.82
C LEU A 80 -3.95 3.07 -12.18
N MET A 81 -4.08 1.82 -12.60
CA MET A 81 -5.38 1.14 -12.69
C MET A 81 -5.56 0.31 -11.44
N CYS A 82 -6.61 0.56 -10.68
CA CYS A 82 -6.82 -0.08 -9.38
C CYS A 82 -8.15 -0.80 -9.32
N ARG A 83 -8.13 -1.98 -8.70
CA ARG A 83 -9.32 -2.78 -8.43
C ARG A 83 -9.50 -2.87 -6.91
N PRO A 84 -10.62 -2.39 -6.36
CA PRO A 84 -10.86 -2.48 -4.92
C PRO A 84 -10.99 -3.93 -4.49
N VAL A 85 -10.38 -4.27 -3.35
CA VAL A 85 -10.49 -5.60 -2.74
C VAL A 85 -10.98 -5.55 -1.29
N GLY A 86 -11.01 -4.37 -0.68
CA GLY A 86 -11.46 -4.20 0.69
C GLY A 86 -11.39 -2.76 1.15
N MET A 87 -11.71 -2.57 2.42
CA MET A 87 -11.57 -1.29 3.11
C MET A 87 -10.71 -1.48 4.35
N SER A 88 -9.89 -0.49 4.65
CA SER A 88 -9.12 -0.43 5.88
C SER A 88 -9.28 0.96 6.46
N TYR A 89 -10.07 1.07 7.53
CA TYR A 89 -10.51 2.37 8.05
C TYR A 89 -11.24 3.14 6.94
N ALA A 90 -10.82 4.35 6.63
CA ALA A 90 -11.42 5.17 5.58
C ALA A 90 -10.72 5.02 4.22
N ARG A 91 -9.81 4.04 4.09
CA ARG A 91 -9.00 3.85 2.88
C ARG A 91 -9.55 2.70 2.04
N ILE A 92 -9.47 2.84 0.72
CA ILE A 92 -9.73 1.73 -0.19
C ILE A 92 -8.47 0.88 -0.25
N VAL A 93 -8.59 -0.42 0.03
CA VAL A 93 -7.51 -1.37 -0.25
C VAL A 93 -7.70 -1.85 -1.67
N ALA A 94 -6.68 -1.70 -2.51
CA ALA A 94 -6.81 -2.02 -3.93
C ALA A 94 -5.59 -2.73 -4.50
N ARG A 95 -5.87 -3.57 -5.50
CA ARG A 95 -4.84 -4.17 -6.36
C ARG A 95 -4.65 -3.22 -7.53
N CYS A 96 -3.48 -2.63 -7.61
CA CYS A 96 -3.18 -1.63 -8.63
C CYS A 96 -2.15 -2.15 -9.62
N THR A 97 -2.26 -1.67 -10.85
CA THR A 97 -1.38 -2.00 -11.95
C THR A 97 -0.68 -0.74 -12.42
N LEU A 98 0.64 -0.82 -12.61
CA LEU A 98 1.45 0.25 -13.19
C LEU A 98 1.13 0.40 -14.68
N ALA A 99 1.54 1.52 -15.27
CA ALA A 99 1.30 1.80 -16.69
C ALA A 99 1.87 0.72 -17.62
N ASP A 100 2.96 0.06 -17.20
CA ASP A 100 3.58 -1.02 -17.98
C ASP A 100 2.93 -2.39 -17.77
N GLY A 101 1.85 -2.47 -16.99
CA GLY A 101 1.11 -3.70 -16.73
C GLY A 101 1.57 -4.49 -15.52
N ARG A 102 2.66 -4.09 -14.86
CA ARG A 102 3.14 -4.80 -13.67
C ARG A 102 2.23 -4.55 -12.47
N SER A 103 2.07 -5.58 -11.63
CA SER A 103 1.40 -5.41 -10.34
C SER A 103 2.18 -4.46 -9.44
N LEU A 104 1.53 -3.45 -8.91
CA LEU A 104 2.15 -2.54 -7.96
C LEU A 104 2.58 -3.27 -6.68
N SER A 105 1.75 -4.18 -6.16
CA SER A 105 2.10 -4.98 -4.97
C SER A 105 3.39 -5.78 -5.21
N CYS A 106 3.51 -6.42 -6.37
CA CYS A 106 4.71 -7.17 -6.72
C CYS A 106 5.93 -6.25 -6.91
N ALA A 107 5.73 -5.07 -7.50
CA ALA A 107 6.82 -4.13 -7.70
C ALA A 107 7.38 -3.59 -6.37
N VAL A 108 6.52 -3.28 -5.39
CA VAL A 108 7.01 -2.81 -4.10
C VAL A 108 7.73 -3.91 -3.31
N ILE A 109 7.33 -5.17 -3.48
CA ILE A 109 8.06 -6.32 -2.91
C ILE A 109 9.42 -6.46 -3.58
N ALA A 110 9.45 -6.44 -4.91
CA ALA A 110 10.69 -6.62 -5.68
C ALA A 110 11.74 -5.54 -5.39
N THR A 111 11.30 -4.31 -5.13
CA THR A 111 12.20 -3.19 -4.81
C THR A 111 12.62 -3.16 -3.35
N GLY A 112 12.04 -4.02 -2.51
CA GLY A 112 12.33 -4.04 -1.07
C GLY A 112 11.59 -2.97 -0.26
N ALA A 113 10.67 -2.22 -0.88
CA ALA A 113 9.92 -1.19 -0.17
C ALA A 113 8.94 -1.78 0.85
N ALA A 114 8.42 -2.97 0.59
CA ALA A 114 7.48 -3.64 1.46
C ALA A 114 7.67 -5.15 1.37
N VAL A 115 7.09 -5.85 2.33
CA VAL A 115 7.08 -7.32 2.34
C VAL A 115 5.65 -7.81 2.11
N ARG A 116 5.52 -9.04 1.65
CA ARG A 116 4.22 -9.67 1.49
C ARG A 116 3.60 -9.88 2.87
N TRP A 117 2.36 -9.45 3.03
CA TRP A 117 1.58 -9.72 4.22
C TRP A 117 0.73 -10.96 3.93
N ASP A 118 1.24 -12.13 4.27
CA ASP A 118 0.72 -13.43 3.84
C ASP A 118 -0.77 -13.60 4.12
N ARG A 119 -1.24 -13.16 5.29
CA ARG A 119 -2.66 -13.25 5.64
C ARG A 119 -3.55 -12.56 4.62
N TYR A 120 -3.21 -11.33 4.24
CA TYR A 120 -3.99 -10.55 3.29
C TYR A 120 -3.68 -10.92 1.84
N TRP A 121 -2.45 -11.36 1.57
CA TRP A 121 -2.09 -11.87 0.26
C TRP A 121 -2.99 -13.04 -0.13
N ARG A 122 -3.19 -13.99 0.80
CA ARG A 122 -4.09 -15.13 0.60
C ARG A 122 -5.55 -14.70 0.55
N ARG A 123 -5.95 -13.81 1.47
CA ARG A 123 -7.34 -13.33 1.55
C ARG A 123 -7.80 -12.68 0.26
N TYR A 124 -6.93 -11.89 -0.37
CA TYR A 124 -7.25 -11.19 -1.62
C TYR A 124 -6.88 -12.01 -2.86
N ARG A 125 -6.40 -13.23 -2.69
CA ARG A 125 -6.03 -14.14 -3.79
C ARG A 125 -5.08 -13.48 -4.78
N MET A 126 -4.00 -12.90 -4.25
CA MET A 126 -3.07 -12.10 -5.05
C MET A 126 -2.28 -12.92 -6.08
N GLY A 127 -2.09 -14.22 -5.85
CA GLY A 127 -1.31 -15.05 -6.76
C GLY A 127 0.19 -14.82 -6.62
N GLU A 128 0.94 -15.35 -7.57
CA GLU A 128 2.40 -15.21 -7.57
C GLU A 128 2.85 -13.97 -8.32
N CYS A 129 3.91 -13.36 -7.82
CA CYS A 129 4.59 -12.28 -8.53
C CYS A 129 5.44 -12.85 -9.65
N ARG A 130 5.33 -12.26 -10.83
CA ARG A 130 6.10 -12.65 -12.02
C ARG A 130 7.09 -11.56 -12.40
#